data_452cc110f52fe6e257cde5ec2629ca51
#
_entry.id   452cc110f52fe6e257cde5ec2629ca51
#
_cell.length_a   1.000
_cell.length_b   1.000
_cell.length_c   1.000
_cell.angle_alpha   90.00
_cell.angle_beta   90.00
_cell.angle_gamma   90.00
#
_symmetry.space_group_name_H-M   'P 1'
#
loop_
_entity.id
_entity.type
_entity.pdbx_description
1 polymer ?
#
loop_
_entity_poly.entity_id
_entity_poly.type
_entity_poly.pdbx_seq_one_letter_code
_entity_poly.pdbx_strand_id
1 'polypeptide(L)'
;MDSNDEKATPFVYGSGHMQPNRAMDPGLVYDITPEDYLNFLCARGYNDTMIRLFSGKPYECPVNNTLNDFNYPSIAVPSIHARKVTLTRTVTNVGSPGTYKVRVKQPAGVLVTVKPSTLEFKSIGEKKTFLVTLTSMFFDSRINDYTYGEMVWSDGKHIVRSPIAVNLSS
;
A
#
# COMPACT_ATOMS: atom_id res chain seq x y z
N MET A 1 7.06 -22.16 0.51
CA MET A 1 6.94 -22.77 -0.81
C MET A 1 5.47 -22.83 -1.14
N ASP A 2 5.10 -22.72 -2.39
CA ASP A 2 3.73 -22.93 -2.85
C ASP A 2 3.47 -24.41 -3.15
N SER A 3 2.30 -24.73 -3.74
CA SER A 3 1.92 -26.10 -4.09
C SER A 3 2.83 -26.76 -5.15
N ASN A 4 3.70 -26.00 -5.80
CA ASN A 4 4.59 -26.45 -6.87
C ASN A 4 6.07 -26.48 -6.42
N ASP A 5 6.34 -26.40 -5.11
CA ASP A 5 7.68 -26.28 -4.51
C ASP A 5 8.47 -25.02 -4.93
N GLU A 6 7.79 -24.03 -5.53
CA GLU A 6 8.38 -22.74 -5.84
C GLU A 6 8.34 -21.80 -4.62
N LYS A 7 9.17 -20.77 -4.65
CA LYS A 7 9.15 -19.75 -3.60
C LYS A 7 7.83 -18.98 -3.66
N ALA A 8 6.99 -19.17 -2.64
CA ALA A 8 5.70 -18.49 -2.54
C ALA A 8 5.85 -16.96 -2.61
N THR A 9 4.92 -16.31 -3.30
CA THR A 9 4.88 -14.85 -3.51
C THR A 9 3.82 -14.19 -2.63
N PRO A 10 3.82 -12.87 -2.47
CA PRO A 10 2.76 -12.15 -1.78
C PRO A 10 1.35 -12.39 -2.35
N PHE A 11 1.22 -12.81 -3.61
CA PHE A 11 -0.07 -13.21 -4.17
C PHE A 11 -0.60 -14.52 -3.60
N VAL A 12 0.29 -15.37 -3.06
CA VAL A 12 -0.07 -16.65 -2.43
C VAL A 12 -0.30 -16.49 -0.93
N TYR A 13 0.58 -15.76 -0.22
CA TYR A 13 0.53 -15.67 1.25
C TYR A 13 0.10 -14.28 1.79
N GLY A 14 -0.19 -13.29 0.92
CA GLY A 14 -0.55 -11.92 1.32
C GLY A 14 0.56 -11.25 2.13
N SER A 15 0.22 -10.76 3.32
CA SER A 15 1.18 -10.22 4.30
C SER A 15 1.77 -11.25 5.25
N GLY A 16 1.43 -12.54 5.10
CA GLY A 16 1.90 -13.64 5.96
C GLY A 16 0.82 -14.16 6.90
N HIS A 17 1.23 -14.97 7.89
CA HIS A 17 0.30 -15.57 8.84
C HIS A 17 -0.25 -14.54 9.82
N MET A 18 -1.54 -14.68 10.14
CA MET A 18 -2.19 -13.87 11.15
C MET A 18 -1.55 -14.12 12.54
N GLN A 19 -1.26 -13.04 13.24
CA GLN A 19 -0.71 -13.07 14.61
C GLN A 19 -1.69 -12.37 15.56
N PRO A 20 -2.67 -13.08 16.14
CA PRO A 20 -3.76 -12.48 16.91
C PRO A 20 -3.27 -11.59 18.05
N ASN A 21 -2.26 -12.01 18.78
CA ASN A 21 -1.70 -11.24 19.90
C ASN A 21 -1.12 -9.89 19.45
N ARG A 22 -0.52 -9.82 18.27
CA ARG A 22 -0.02 -8.56 17.70
C ARG A 22 -1.13 -7.73 17.08
N ALA A 23 -2.18 -8.37 16.60
CA ALA A 23 -3.34 -7.68 16.04
C ALA A 23 -4.16 -6.92 17.08
N MET A 24 -4.04 -7.28 18.36
CA MET A 24 -4.68 -6.56 19.48
C MET A 24 -4.00 -5.22 19.79
N ASP A 25 -2.71 -5.07 19.46
CA ASP A 25 -1.92 -3.84 19.64
C ASP A 25 -1.08 -3.61 18.37
N PRO A 26 -1.69 -3.16 17.25
CA PRO A 26 -1.01 -3.09 15.97
C PRO A 26 -0.10 -1.85 15.82
N GLY A 27 -0.25 -0.87 16.69
CA GLY A 27 0.49 0.39 16.68
C GLY A 27 -0.02 1.37 15.63
N LEU A 28 0.10 1.04 14.33
CA LEU A 28 -0.45 1.85 13.22
C LEU A 28 -1.45 1.04 12.41
N VAL A 29 -2.49 1.73 11.92
CA VAL A 29 -3.49 1.17 11.01
C VAL A 29 -3.64 2.05 9.76
N TYR A 30 -3.97 1.43 8.63
CA TYR A 30 -4.41 2.12 7.43
C TYR A 30 -5.92 2.25 7.49
N ASP A 31 -6.40 3.47 7.70
CA ASP A 31 -7.85 3.74 7.70
C ASP A 31 -8.38 3.73 6.28
N ILE A 32 -9.43 2.96 6.07
CA ILE A 32 -10.19 2.94 4.82
C ILE A 32 -11.65 3.11 5.18
N THR A 33 -12.28 4.10 4.59
CA THR A 33 -13.68 4.44 4.79
C THR A 33 -14.55 3.91 3.65
N PRO A 34 -15.88 3.81 3.80
CA PRO A 34 -16.77 3.50 2.68
C PRO A 34 -16.59 4.46 1.50
N GLU A 35 -16.28 5.75 1.75
CA GLU A 35 -16.04 6.74 0.71
C GLU A 35 -14.78 6.42 -0.11
N ASP A 36 -13.72 5.93 0.52
CA ASP A 36 -12.51 5.49 -0.17
C ASP A 36 -12.79 4.34 -1.15
N TYR A 37 -13.69 3.42 -0.78
CA TYR A 37 -14.13 2.34 -1.69
C TYR A 37 -14.96 2.88 -2.86
N LEU A 38 -15.82 3.86 -2.64
CA LEU A 38 -16.56 4.51 -3.73
C LEU A 38 -15.61 5.24 -4.68
N ASN A 39 -14.62 5.96 -4.13
CA ASN A 39 -13.56 6.58 -4.90
C ASN A 39 -12.76 5.56 -5.71
N PHE A 40 -12.43 4.42 -5.12
CA PHE A 40 -11.77 3.32 -5.83
C PHE A 40 -12.61 2.83 -7.02
N LEU A 41 -13.93 2.67 -6.86
CA LEU A 41 -14.82 2.28 -7.95
C LEU A 41 -14.85 3.35 -9.05
N CYS A 42 -14.90 4.65 -8.69
CA CYS A 42 -14.79 5.75 -9.64
C CYS A 42 -13.50 5.67 -10.46
N ALA A 43 -12.35 5.43 -9.80
CA ALA A 43 -11.06 5.26 -10.47
C ALA A 43 -11.00 4.02 -11.38
N ARG A 44 -11.88 3.03 -11.14
CA ARG A 44 -12.08 1.86 -12.01
C ARG A 44 -13.02 2.10 -13.19
N GLY A 45 -13.56 3.32 -13.33
CA GLY A 45 -14.44 3.71 -14.42
C GLY A 45 -15.94 3.54 -14.15
N TYR A 46 -16.33 3.30 -12.90
CA TYR A 46 -17.73 3.34 -12.51
C TYR A 46 -18.19 4.80 -12.52
N ASN A 47 -19.29 5.09 -13.17
CA ASN A 47 -19.88 6.43 -13.20
C ASN A 47 -20.82 6.66 -12.01
N ASP A 48 -21.25 7.90 -11.82
CA ASP A 48 -22.09 8.34 -10.69
C ASP A 48 -23.40 7.53 -10.57
N THR A 49 -23.99 7.14 -11.70
CA THR A 49 -25.21 6.31 -11.72
C THR A 49 -24.94 4.93 -11.14
N MET A 50 -23.82 4.29 -11.51
CA MET A 50 -23.41 3.00 -10.97
C MET A 50 -23.06 3.09 -9.49
N ILE A 51 -22.31 4.13 -9.11
CA ILE A 51 -21.93 4.35 -7.70
C ILE A 51 -23.16 4.54 -6.82
N ARG A 52 -24.18 5.24 -7.30
CA ARG A 52 -25.44 5.44 -6.58
C ARG A 52 -26.13 4.12 -6.20
N LEU A 53 -26.00 3.09 -7.00
CA LEU A 53 -26.57 1.77 -6.68
C LEU A 53 -25.93 1.13 -5.43
N PHE A 54 -24.64 1.41 -5.20
CA PHE A 54 -23.90 0.91 -4.02
C PHE A 54 -24.06 1.83 -2.81
N SER A 55 -23.98 3.14 -3.03
CA SER A 55 -24.02 4.14 -1.95
C SER A 55 -25.42 4.38 -1.40
N GLY A 56 -26.46 4.11 -2.20
CA GLY A 56 -27.85 4.47 -1.89
C GLY A 56 -28.11 5.99 -1.87
N LYS A 57 -27.11 6.82 -2.22
CA LYS A 57 -27.12 8.29 -2.20
C LYS A 57 -26.48 8.82 -3.47
N PRO A 58 -26.81 10.05 -3.91
CA PRO A 58 -26.04 10.74 -4.94
C PRO A 58 -24.57 10.83 -4.53
N TYR A 59 -23.68 10.51 -5.46
CA TYR A 59 -22.24 10.55 -5.26
C TYR A 59 -21.58 11.10 -6.51
N GLU A 60 -20.69 12.06 -6.35
CA GLU A 60 -19.91 12.64 -7.45
C GLU A 60 -18.48 12.10 -7.40
N CYS A 61 -18.04 11.49 -8.48
CA CYS A 61 -16.70 10.95 -8.58
C CYS A 61 -15.65 12.07 -8.60
N PRO A 62 -14.59 11.99 -7.77
CA PRO A 62 -13.50 12.96 -7.79
C PRO A 62 -12.78 12.99 -9.14
N VAL A 63 -12.46 14.18 -9.65
CA VAL A 63 -11.87 14.40 -10.97
C VAL A 63 -10.45 13.80 -11.10
N ASN A 64 -9.68 13.78 -10.01
CA ASN A 64 -8.26 13.36 -10.01
C ASN A 64 -8.01 12.10 -9.16
N ASN A 65 -8.94 11.16 -9.16
CA ASN A 65 -8.83 9.96 -8.37
C ASN A 65 -7.97 8.91 -9.10
N THR A 66 -6.95 8.39 -8.43
CA THR A 66 -6.07 7.35 -8.97
C THR A 66 -6.15 6.06 -8.14
N LEU A 67 -6.10 4.91 -8.81
CA LEU A 67 -6.05 3.61 -8.13
C LEU A 67 -4.82 3.48 -7.22
N ASN A 68 -3.73 4.16 -7.57
CA ASN A 68 -2.48 4.10 -6.84
C ASN A 68 -2.57 4.72 -5.45
N ASP A 69 -3.46 5.71 -5.25
CA ASP A 69 -3.61 6.43 -3.97
C ASP A 69 -4.64 5.78 -3.03
N PHE A 70 -5.26 4.68 -3.45
CA PHE A 70 -6.12 3.91 -2.54
C PHE A 70 -5.32 3.46 -1.31
N ASN A 71 -5.76 3.86 -0.11
CA ASN A 71 -5.00 3.70 1.15
C ASN A 71 -4.95 2.25 1.65
N TYR A 72 -4.72 1.30 0.76
CA TYR A 72 -4.62 -0.10 1.09
C TYR A 72 -3.24 -0.44 1.68
N PRO A 73 -3.15 -1.33 2.68
CA PRO A 73 -1.89 -1.64 3.36
C PRO A 73 -0.86 -2.36 2.47
N SER A 74 -1.27 -2.96 1.36
CA SER A 74 -0.32 -3.49 0.37
C SER A 74 -0.13 -2.51 -0.80
N ILE A 75 0.99 -2.63 -1.48
CA ILE A 75 1.34 -1.83 -2.66
C ILE A 75 1.48 -2.77 -3.85
N ALA A 76 0.58 -2.62 -4.82
CA ALA A 76 0.64 -3.35 -6.09
C ALA A 76 0.72 -2.35 -7.24
N VAL A 77 1.78 -2.43 -8.05
CA VAL A 77 1.97 -1.63 -9.25
C VAL A 77 1.98 -2.58 -10.44
N PRO A 78 0.84 -2.72 -11.16
CA PRO A 78 0.70 -3.69 -12.25
C PRO A 78 1.52 -3.35 -13.48
N SER A 79 1.95 -2.10 -13.61
CA SER A 79 2.90 -1.67 -14.63
C SER A 79 3.56 -0.33 -14.24
N ILE A 80 4.87 -0.25 -14.43
CA ILE A 80 5.66 0.96 -14.12
C ILE A 80 6.05 1.70 -15.39
N HIS A 81 5.06 1.97 -16.26
CA HIS A 81 5.24 2.57 -17.59
C HIS A 81 6.13 3.83 -17.63
N ALA A 82 6.02 4.69 -16.64
CA ALA A 82 6.76 5.96 -16.59
C ALA A 82 8.13 5.85 -15.89
N ARG A 83 8.63 4.63 -15.66
CA ARG A 83 9.83 4.34 -14.84
C ARG A 83 9.75 4.82 -13.39
N LYS A 84 8.74 5.60 -13.03
CA LYS A 84 8.56 6.16 -11.69
C LYS A 84 7.08 6.28 -11.37
N VAL A 85 6.68 5.72 -10.23
CA VAL A 85 5.33 5.86 -9.67
C VAL A 85 5.47 6.35 -8.25
N THR A 86 4.67 7.35 -7.87
CA THR A 86 4.58 7.84 -6.49
C THR A 86 3.17 7.59 -5.98
N LEU A 87 3.07 7.03 -4.79
CA LEU A 87 1.85 6.66 -4.11
C LEU A 87 1.76 7.42 -2.80
N THR A 88 0.57 7.87 -2.45
CA THR A 88 0.28 8.45 -1.14
C THR A 88 -0.30 7.40 -0.22
N ARG A 89 0.15 7.37 1.04
CA ARG A 89 -0.40 6.52 2.08
C ARG A 89 -0.55 7.29 3.38
N THR A 90 -1.61 7.01 4.11
CA THR A 90 -1.89 7.60 5.42
C THR A 90 -2.06 6.50 6.44
N VAL A 91 -1.44 6.66 7.60
CA VAL A 91 -1.57 5.77 8.74
C VAL A 91 -2.04 6.54 9.97
N THR A 92 -2.83 5.87 10.79
CA THR A 92 -3.33 6.39 12.06
C THR A 92 -2.64 5.66 13.20
N ASN A 93 -2.15 6.40 14.17
CA ASN A 93 -1.63 5.83 15.40
C ASN A 93 -2.78 5.35 16.30
N VAL A 94 -2.82 4.07 16.60
CA VAL A 94 -3.79 3.48 17.55
C VAL A 94 -3.11 3.00 18.83
N GLY A 95 -1.78 3.10 18.89
CA GLY A 95 -0.96 2.79 20.05
C GLY A 95 -0.58 4.05 20.84
N SER A 96 0.32 3.88 21.81
CA SER A 96 0.90 4.98 22.56
C SER A 96 1.68 5.95 21.64
N PRO A 97 1.88 7.23 22.06
CA PRO A 97 2.79 8.13 21.38
C PRO A 97 4.16 7.50 21.14
N GLY A 98 4.73 7.71 19.95
CA GLY A 98 6.00 7.09 19.60
C GLY A 98 6.52 7.51 18.24
N THR A 99 7.70 7.04 17.91
CA THR A 99 8.39 7.36 16.66
C THR A 99 8.62 6.09 15.86
N TYR A 100 8.02 6.02 14.68
CA TYR A 100 8.16 4.93 13.74
C TYR A 100 9.21 5.26 12.67
N LYS A 101 10.10 4.31 12.40
CA LYS A 101 11.08 4.39 11.31
C LYS A 101 10.77 3.35 10.25
N VAL A 102 10.90 3.73 8.99
CA VAL A 102 10.67 2.82 7.88
C VAL A 102 11.93 2.04 7.51
N ARG A 103 11.76 0.76 7.21
CA ARG A 103 12.74 -0.08 6.51
C ARG A 103 12.10 -0.61 5.24
N VAL A 104 12.88 -0.67 4.17
CA VAL A 104 12.42 -1.18 2.88
C VAL A 104 13.34 -2.30 2.43
N LYS A 105 12.74 -3.47 2.13
CA LYS A 105 13.38 -4.52 1.37
C LYS A 105 13.00 -4.29 -0.09
N GLN A 106 13.97 -3.86 -0.88
CA GLN A 106 13.75 -3.47 -2.27
C GLN A 106 13.30 -4.68 -3.11
N PRO A 107 12.26 -4.52 -3.96
CA PRO A 107 12.02 -5.47 -5.04
C PRO A 107 13.20 -5.48 -6.01
N ALA A 108 13.51 -6.62 -6.62
CA ALA A 108 14.59 -6.70 -7.60
C ALA A 108 14.31 -5.73 -8.78
N GLY A 109 15.30 -4.92 -9.15
CA GLY A 109 15.18 -3.94 -10.24
C GLY A 109 14.36 -2.69 -9.93
N VAL A 110 13.89 -2.49 -8.68
CA VAL A 110 13.10 -1.32 -8.28
C VAL A 110 13.71 -0.64 -7.07
N LEU A 111 13.99 0.64 -7.18
CA LEU A 111 14.32 1.50 -6.04
C LEU A 111 13.04 2.03 -5.41
N VAL A 112 12.83 1.73 -4.14
CA VAL A 112 11.70 2.25 -3.36
C VAL A 112 12.20 3.28 -2.35
N THR A 113 11.64 4.47 -2.40
CA THR A 113 11.94 5.56 -1.47
C THR A 113 10.70 5.97 -0.71
N VAL A 114 10.79 6.14 0.60
CA VAL A 114 9.69 6.57 1.46
C VAL A 114 10.02 7.92 2.09
N LYS A 115 9.11 8.89 1.99
CA LYS A 115 9.28 10.23 2.55
C LYS A 115 8.00 10.70 3.28
N PRO A 116 8.11 11.14 4.54
CA PRO A 116 9.30 11.09 5.40
C PRO A 116 9.68 9.64 5.77
N SER A 117 10.93 9.40 6.15
CA SER A 117 11.39 8.07 6.60
C SER A 117 11.16 7.83 8.10
N THR A 118 10.65 8.84 8.78
CA THR A 118 10.34 8.81 10.22
C THR A 118 8.99 9.50 10.44
N LEU A 119 8.12 8.87 11.22
CA LEU A 119 6.82 9.40 11.63
C LEU A 119 6.79 9.49 13.14
N GLU A 120 6.63 10.70 13.68
CA GLU A 120 6.51 10.95 15.12
C GLU A 120 5.03 11.20 15.45
N PHE A 121 4.45 10.39 16.32
CA PHE A 121 3.07 10.53 16.78
C PHE A 121 3.04 11.00 18.23
N LYS A 122 2.26 12.04 18.50
CA LYS A 122 2.13 12.66 19.83
C LYS A 122 0.89 12.18 20.57
N SER A 123 -0.08 11.59 19.86
CA SER A 123 -1.34 11.14 20.45
C SER A 123 -1.92 9.93 19.70
N ILE A 124 -2.82 9.22 20.37
CA ILE A 124 -3.70 8.23 19.75
C ILE A 124 -4.67 8.97 18.81
N GLY A 125 -4.96 8.38 17.66
CA GLY A 125 -5.83 8.93 16.61
C GLY A 125 -5.10 9.92 15.68
N GLU A 126 -3.85 10.26 15.95
CA GLU A 126 -3.08 11.13 15.06
C GLU A 126 -2.80 10.43 13.73
N LYS A 127 -3.05 11.16 12.62
CA LYS A 127 -2.84 10.67 11.25
C LYS A 127 -1.59 11.29 10.65
N LYS A 128 -0.82 10.48 9.95
CA LYS A 128 0.36 10.97 9.18
C LYS A 128 0.39 10.35 7.80
N THR A 129 0.68 11.21 6.84
CA THR A 129 0.79 10.85 5.42
C THR A 129 2.26 10.74 5.03
N PHE A 130 2.55 9.78 4.17
CA PHE A 130 3.87 9.60 3.58
C PHE A 130 3.75 9.22 2.10
N LEU A 131 4.82 9.49 1.37
CA LEU A 131 4.93 9.18 -0.05
C LEU A 131 5.83 7.96 -0.23
N VAL A 132 5.39 7.02 -1.04
CA VAL A 132 6.19 5.87 -1.50
C VAL A 132 6.46 6.05 -2.97
N THR A 133 7.73 6.25 -3.32
CA THR A 133 8.16 6.39 -4.71
C THR A 133 8.88 5.13 -5.16
N LEU A 134 8.38 4.51 -6.21
CA LEU A 134 8.99 3.36 -6.87
C LEU A 134 9.63 3.84 -8.17
N THR A 135 10.90 3.51 -8.37
CA THR A 135 11.64 3.86 -9.60
C THR A 135 12.23 2.59 -10.18
N SER A 136 11.87 2.26 -11.42
CA SER A 136 12.48 1.14 -12.13
C SER A 136 13.93 1.48 -12.50
N MET A 137 14.86 0.61 -12.13
CA MET A 137 16.28 0.73 -12.48
C MET A 137 16.59 0.09 -13.83
N PHE A 138 15.78 -0.83 -14.29
CA PHE A 138 15.92 -1.53 -15.56
C PHE A 138 14.58 -1.54 -16.28
N PHE A 139 14.66 -1.49 -17.60
CA PHE A 139 13.50 -1.67 -18.47
C PHE A 139 13.80 -2.85 -19.38
N ASP A 140 13.20 -4.00 -19.12
CA ASP A 140 13.28 -5.13 -20.03
C ASP A 140 11.86 -5.58 -20.38
N SER A 141 11.42 -5.26 -21.58
CA SER A 141 10.09 -5.62 -22.11
C SER A 141 9.87 -7.14 -22.21
N ARG A 142 10.93 -7.94 -22.01
CA ARG A 142 10.85 -9.41 -21.99
C ARG A 142 10.52 -9.97 -20.62
N ILE A 143 10.66 -9.15 -19.56
CA ILE A 143 10.31 -9.55 -18.18
C ILE A 143 8.83 -9.18 -17.96
N ASN A 144 7.96 -10.15 -18.15
CA ASN A 144 6.52 -10.00 -17.87
C ASN A 144 6.18 -10.66 -16.52
N ASP A 145 6.92 -10.32 -15.49
CA ASP A 145 6.74 -10.91 -14.18
C ASP A 145 6.82 -9.88 -13.06
N TYR A 146 6.22 -10.21 -11.92
CA TYR A 146 6.25 -9.39 -10.73
C TYR A 146 7.52 -9.61 -9.92
N THR A 147 8.09 -8.50 -9.47
CA THR A 147 9.14 -8.50 -8.45
C THR A 147 8.57 -8.05 -7.11
N TYR A 148 9.12 -8.56 -6.02
CA TYR A 148 8.53 -8.44 -4.69
C TYR A 148 9.49 -7.85 -3.68
N GLY A 149 8.94 -7.00 -2.83
CA GLY A 149 9.61 -6.40 -1.71
C GLY A 149 8.65 -6.18 -0.54
N GLU A 150 9.09 -5.41 0.43
CA GLU A 150 8.26 -5.03 1.57
C GLU A 150 8.72 -3.70 2.17
N MET A 151 7.78 -3.00 2.76
CA MET A 151 8.00 -1.82 3.59
C MET A 151 7.53 -2.15 5.00
N VAL A 152 8.33 -1.77 5.99
CA VAL A 152 8.03 -2.04 7.41
C VAL A 152 8.23 -0.76 8.21
N TRP A 153 7.17 -0.27 8.86
CA TRP A 153 7.24 0.74 9.89
C TRP A 153 7.40 0.07 11.26
N SER A 154 8.34 0.55 12.08
CA SER A 154 8.52 0.02 13.44
C SER A 154 8.99 1.13 14.39
N ASP A 155 8.46 1.07 15.61
CA ASP A 155 8.90 1.85 16.79
C ASP A 155 9.80 1.03 17.73
N GLY A 156 10.16 -0.21 17.33
CA GLY A 156 10.89 -1.18 18.14
C GLY A 156 10.00 -2.21 18.84
N LYS A 157 8.74 -1.88 19.10
CA LYS A 157 7.73 -2.79 19.69
C LYS A 157 6.76 -3.32 18.62
N HIS A 158 6.21 -2.40 17.83
CA HIS A 158 5.25 -2.70 16.77
C HIS A 158 5.93 -2.88 15.42
N ILE A 159 5.33 -3.71 14.59
CA ILE A 159 5.80 -4.01 13.23
C ILE A 159 4.61 -3.92 12.29
N VAL A 160 4.58 -2.86 11.48
CA VAL A 160 3.53 -2.60 10.49
C VAL A 160 4.09 -2.86 9.11
N ARG A 161 3.77 -4.01 8.55
CA ARG A 161 4.33 -4.52 7.30
C ARG A 161 3.39 -4.30 6.13
N SER A 162 3.93 -3.79 5.04
CA SER A 162 3.25 -3.60 3.76
C SER A 162 4.01 -4.35 2.66
N PRO A 163 3.47 -5.41 2.08
CA PRO A 163 4.09 -6.07 0.93
C PRO A 163 4.04 -5.16 -0.29
N ILE A 164 5.06 -5.28 -1.13
CA ILE A 164 5.21 -4.53 -2.39
C ILE A 164 5.34 -5.53 -3.53
N ALA A 165 4.48 -5.41 -4.54
CA ALA A 165 4.53 -6.17 -5.78
C ALA A 165 4.58 -5.19 -6.96
N VAL A 166 5.57 -5.32 -7.83
CA VAL A 166 5.75 -4.44 -8.98
C VAL A 166 5.97 -5.27 -10.23
N ASN A 167 5.18 -5.02 -11.25
CA ASN A 167 5.44 -5.57 -12.57
C ASN A 167 6.32 -4.59 -13.36
N LEU A 168 7.44 -5.10 -13.88
CA LEU A 168 8.41 -4.34 -14.65
C LEU A 168 8.09 -4.30 -16.15
N SER A 169 7.02 -4.98 -16.59
CA SER A 169 6.59 -4.90 -17.99
C SER A 169 6.17 -3.48 -18.37
N SER A 170 6.44 -3.13 -19.62
CA SER A 170 6.02 -1.87 -20.25
C SER A 170 4.56 -1.93 -20.68
#